data_68ae7c662de342ab9fb723c52fb7eecc
#
_entry.id   68ae7c662de342ab9fb723c52fb7eecc
#
_cell.length_a   1.000
_cell.length_b   1.000
_cell.length_c   1.000
_cell.angle_alpha   90.00
_cell.angle_beta   90.00
_cell.angle_gamma   90.00
#
_symmetry.space_group_name_H-M   'P 1'
#
loop_
_entity.id
_entity.type
_entity.pdbx_description
1 polymer ?
#
loop_
_entity_poly.entity_id
_entity_poly.type
_entity_poly.pdbx_seq_one_letter_code
_entity_poly.pdbx_strand_id
1 'polypeptide(L)'
;KGIPGEAKGVGGANRTWGASKAVKFIKDHGRDIRNYVFSSLDADHIIDEQYIARLSHLYLTTDGRDNHFYSTAVHLFNNNHWRVPSMPRIEANFVTLGTLSSHSVPWGLRSLTVETFAAYSCSLKTLVDCDYWDVQIGVDDTMFFWRAFYVRDGNFGHKFHYIPYSADAVEGKNYWHAHKSLYKQLVRWGWGALDVPLSIKVFLKNKKIPVHKKLAWAYQHLKLRVILTNTVFLITFGFTILTLVNPVVKQSSFAYSLPNTMSWILTFTLLFLIPPTYYRAKMTPPMPKEWSVFKKLLMNLEGAAVIINLLTFSFFPYLEAQTRMMLGKRMKDLYHTPKVR
;
A
#
# COMPACT_ATOMS: atom_id res chain seq x y z
N LYS A 1 -26.46 -3.03 -3.60
CA LYS A 1 -26.83 -2.65 -2.21
C LYS A 1 -28.31 -2.88 -1.99
N GLY A 2 -28.71 -3.33 -0.78
CA GLY A 2 -30.12 -3.58 -0.46
C GLY A 2 -30.66 -4.94 -0.91
N ILE A 3 -29.78 -5.87 -1.30
CA ILE A 3 -30.18 -7.24 -1.66
C ILE A 3 -30.38 -8.06 -0.38
N PRO A 4 -31.45 -8.90 -0.28
CA PRO A 4 -31.67 -9.75 0.88
C PRO A 4 -30.46 -10.64 1.20
N GLY A 5 -30.01 -10.61 2.46
CA GLY A 5 -28.85 -11.35 2.93
C GLY A 5 -27.48 -10.72 2.55
N GLU A 6 -27.48 -9.49 2.04
CA GLU A 6 -26.23 -8.72 1.82
C GLU A 6 -25.51 -8.50 3.15
N ALA A 7 -24.19 -8.75 3.15
CA ALA A 7 -23.35 -8.37 4.28
C ALA A 7 -23.26 -6.85 4.38
N LYS A 8 -23.53 -6.31 5.59
CA LYS A 8 -23.42 -4.86 5.84
C LYS A 8 -22.16 -4.58 6.64
N GLY A 9 -21.38 -3.57 6.24
CA GLY A 9 -20.15 -3.20 6.93
C GLY A 9 -19.40 -2.06 6.27
N VAL A 10 -18.30 -1.68 6.89
CA VAL A 10 -17.45 -0.56 6.45
C VAL A 10 -16.54 -0.96 5.30
N GLY A 11 -16.09 -2.22 5.25
CA GLY A 11 -15.21 -2.71 4.19
C GLY A 11 -15.47 -4.17 3.87
N GLY A 12 -15.07 -4.63 2.69
CA GLY A 12 -15.16 -6.04 2.27
C GLY A 12 -16.57 -6.65 2.17
N ALA A 13 -17.62 -5.91 2.54
CA ALA A 13 -18.98 -6.44 2.65
C ALA A 13 -19.52 -7.01 1.33
N ASN A 14 -19.40 -6.27 0.24
CA ASN A 14 -19.82 -6.74 -1.09
C ASN A 14 -19.00 -7.95 -1.54
N ARG A 15 -17.69 -7.94 -1.29
CA ARG A 15 -16.78 -9.05 -1.63
C ARG A 15 -17.12 -10.29 -0.81
N THR A 16 -17.35 -10.15 0.49
CA THR A 16 -17.76 -11.25 1.38
C THR A 16 -19.06 -11.88 0.89
N TRP A 17 -20.07 -11.06 0.60
CA TRP A 17 -21.36 -11.55 0.13
C TRP A 17 -21.22 -12.24 -1.24
N GLY A 18 -20.57 -11.61 -2.21
CA GLY A 18 -20.37 -12.17 -3.55
C GLY A 18 -19.57 -13.47 -3.53
N ALA A 19 -18.46 -13.51 -2.78
CA ALA A 19 -17.63 -14.71 -2.64
C ALA A 19 -18.39 -15.85 -1.95
N SER A 20 -19.17 -15.57 -0.90
CA SER A 20 -19.96 -16.59 -0.21
C SER A 20 -21.04 -17.20 -1.14
N LYS A 21 -21.68 -16.39 -1.97
CA LYS A 21 -22.64 -16.87 -2.99
C LYS A 21 -21.96 -17.69 -4.09
N ALA A 22 -20.79 -17.25 -4.55
CA ALA A 22 -19.99 -18.00 -5.52
C ALA A 22 -19.56 -19.38 -4.96
N VAL A 23 -19.09 -19.42 -3.71
CA VAL A 23 -18.72 -20.68 -3.02
C VAL A 23 -19.91 -21.61 -2.93
N LYS A 24 -21.09 -21.10 -2.53
CA LYS A 24 -22.31 -21.91 -2.49
C LYS A 24 -22.65 -22.46 -3.86
N PHE A 25 -22.68 -21.63 -4.90
CA PHE A 25 -22.94 -22.04 -6.27
C PHE A 25 -21.99 -23.14 -6.75
N ILE A 26 -20.69 -23.00 -6.51
CA ILE A 26 -19.67 -23.98 -6.90
C ILE A 26 -19.92 -25.32 -6.21
N LYS A 27 -20.22 -25.32 -4.90
CA LYS A 27 -20.49 -26.53 -4.11
C LYS A 27 -21.81 -27.20 -4.52
N ASP A 28 -22.85 -26.43 -4.76
CA ASP A 28 -24.17 -26.94 -5.18
C ASP A 28 -24.09 -27.66 -6.54
N HIS A 29 -23.07 -27.33 -7.37
CA HIS A 29 -22.77 -28.01 -8.64
C HIS A 29 -21.72 -29.13 -8.49
N GLY A 30 -21.40 -29.58 -7.30
CA GLY A 30 -20.45 -30.67 -7.04
C GLY A 30 -19.00 -30.37 -7.41
N ARG A 31 -18.63 -29.09 -7.54
CA ARG A 31 -17.27 -28.69 -7.94
C ARG A 31 -16.40 -28.38 -6.73
N ASP A 32 -15.09 -28.69 -6.84
CA ASP A 32 -14.13 -28.44 -5.76
C ASP A 32 -13.65 -26.99 -5.78
N ILE A 33 -13.88 -26.26 -4.67
CA ILE A 33 -13.47 -24.86 -4.51
C ILE A 33 -11.94 -24.65 -4.60
N ARG A 34 -11.12 -25.70 -4.43
CA ARG A 34 -9.66 -25.64 -4.60
C ARG A 34 -9.20 -25.40 -6.04
N ASN A 35 -10.10 -25.58 -7.00
CA ASN A 35 -9.83 -25.33 -8.41
C ASN A 35 -10.18 -23.90 -8.86
N TYR A 36 -10.54 -23.04 -7.89
CA TYR A 36 -10.94 -21.66 -8.17
C TYR A 36 -10.01 -20.67 -7.47
N VAL A 37 -9.66 -19.62 -8.20
CA VAL A 37 -8.95 -18.47 -7.70
C VAL A 37 -9.92 -17.30 -7.55
N PHE A 38 -9.89 -16.65 -6.40
CA PHE A 38 -10.58 -15.38 -6.20
C PHE A 38 -9.60 -14.25 -6.51
N SER A 39 -10.06 -13.22 -7.24
CA SER A 39 -9.30 -11.99 -7.48
C SER A 39 -10.08 -10.78 -6.99
N SER A 40 -9.46 -9.98 -6.14
CA SER A 40 -9.97 -8.68 -5.69
C SER A 40 -9.38 -7.59 -6.57
N LEU A 41 -10.23 -6.91 -7.31
CA LEU A 41 -9.87 -5.79 -8.17
C LEU A 41 -10.81 -4.62 -7.88
N ASP A 42 -10.28 -3.40 -7.85
CA ASP A 42 -11.13 -2.21 -7.75
C ASP A 42 -11.78 -1.88 -9.10
N ALA A 43 -12.90 -1.18 -9.07
CA ALA A 43 -13.70 -0.89 -10.27
C ALA A 43 -12.99 -0.03 -11.34
N ASP A 44 -11.88 0.60 -10.97
CA ASP A 44 -11.03 1.39 -11.88
C ASP A 44 -9.79 0.63 -12.35
N HIS A 45 -9.59 -0.62 -11.92
CA HIS A 45 -8.46 -1.40 -12.38
C HIS A 45 -8.68 -1.90 -13.81
N ILE A 46 -7.77 -1.57 -14.69
CA ILE A 46 -7.67 -2.09 -16.07
C ILE A 46 -6.48 -3.03 -16.07
N ILE A 47 -6.76 -4.32 -16.14
CA ILE A 47 -5.73 -5.36 -16.18
C ILE A 47 -5.22 -5.57 -17.61
N ASP A 48 -3.94 -5.91 -17.74
CA ASP A 48 -3.34 -6.32 -19.01
C ASP A 48 -3.98 -7.62 -19.53
N GLU A 49 -4.02 -7.81 -20.84
CA GLU A 49 -4.62 -8.97 -21.49
C GLU A 49 -4.03 -10.30 -21.01
N GLN A 50 -2.76 -10.32 -20.66
CA GLN A 50 -2.04 -11.49 -20.16
C GLN A 50 -2.17 -11.71 -18.65
N TYR A 51 -2.78 -10.77 -17.92
CA TYR A 51 -2.83 -10.80 -16.45
C TYR A 51 -3.44 -12.09 -15.90
N ILE A 52 -4.62 -12.47 -16.39
CA ILE A 52 -5.33 -13.67 -15.92
C ILE A 52 -4.59 -14.95 -16.34
N ALA A 53 -4.04 -14.99 -17.56
CA ALA A 53 -3.26 -16.15 -18.02
C ALA A 53 -2.01 -16.35 -17.15
N ARG A 54 -1.28 -15.26 -16.84
CA ARG A 54 -0.10 -15.32 -15.96
C ARG A 54 -0.45 -15.69 -14.53
N LEU A 55 -1.53 -15.14 -13.99
CA LEU A 55 -2.06 -15.51 -12.67
C LEU A 55 -2.39 -17.00 -12.60
N SER A 56 -3.11 -17.52 -13.59
CA SER A 56 -3.49 -18.93 -13.66
C SER A 56 -2.27 -19.84 -13.73
N HIS A 57 -1.31 -19.52 -14.60
CA HIS A 57 -0.05 -20.26 -14.68
C HIS A 57 0.67 -20.28 -13.31
N LEU A 58 0.84 -19.11 -12.69
CA LEU A 58 1.52 -18.98 -11.41
C LEU A 58 0.83 -19.77 -10.30
N TYR A 59 -0.52 -19.73 -10.25
CA TYR A 59 -1.32 -20.49 -9.30
C TYR A 59 -1.17 -22.01 -9.49
N LEU A 60 -1.22 -22.48 -10.72
CA LEU A 60 -1.13 -23.92 -11.03
C LEU A 60 0.26 -24.51 -10.80
N THR A 61 1.32 -23.69 -10.98
CA THR A 61 2.72 -24.13 -10.83
C THR A 61 3.30 -23.88 -9.44
N THR A 62 2.54 -23.25 -8.52
CA THR A 62 3.01 -22.97 -7.17
C THR A 62 2.69 -24.14 -6.24
N ASP A 63 3.72 -24.70 -5.61
CA ASP A 63 3.56 -25.68 -4.54
C ASP A 63 2.91 -25.02 -3.33
N GLY A 64 1.96 -25.74 -2.69
CA GLY A 64 1.21 -25.19 -1.55
C GLY A 64 0.41 -23.95 -1.91
N ARG A 65 -0.18 -23.92 -3.10
CA ARG A 65 -0.89 -22.78 -3.69
C ARG A 65 -1.94 -22.12 -2.79
N ASP A 66 -2.50 -22.86 -1.84
CA ASP A 66 -3.46 -22.35 -0.86
C ASP A 66 -2.79 -21.54 0.28
N ASN A 67 -1.46 -21.56 0.36
CA ASN A 67 -0.69 -20.82 1.36
C ASN A 67 -0.10 -19.52 0.80
N HIS A 68 -0.59 -19.05 -0.33
CA HIS A 68 -0.09 -17.85 -0.96
C HIS A 68 -1.22 -16.94 -1.42
N PHE A 69 -0.96 -15.64 -1.40
CA PHE A 69 -1.66 -14.70 -2.25
C PHE A 69 -0.80 -14.36 -3.47
N TYR A 70 -1.47 -13.98 -4.54
CA TYR A 70 -0.89 -13.70 -5.84
C TYR A 70 -1.18 -12.27 -6.22
N SER A 71 -0.19 -11.52 -6.68
CA SER A 71 -0.36 -10.15 -7.14
C SER A 71 0.70 -9.80 -8.18
N THR A 72 0.64 -8.60 -8.71
CA THR A 72 1.70 -8.08 -9.57
C THR A 72 2.64 -7.18 -8.78
N ALA A 73 3.89 -7.09 -9.21
CA ALA A 73 4.82 -6.07 -8.74
C ALA A 73 4.62 -4.71 -9.45
N VAL A 74 3.84 -4.67 -10.52
CA VAL A 74 3.72 -3.49 -11.40
C VAL A 74 2.31 -2.90 -11.29
N HIS A 75 2.16 -1.97 -10.35
CA HIS A 75 0.94 -1.19 -10.11
C HIS A 75 1.09 0.17 -10.78
N LEU A 76 0.34 0.42 -11.84
CA LEU A 76 0.39 1.68 -12.58
C LEU A 76 -0.82 2.55 -12.23
N PHE A 77 -0.64 3.87 -12.36
CA PHE A 77 -1.73 4.85 -12.23
C PHE A 77 -1.84 5.66 -13.53
N ASN A 78 -2.01 4.93 -14.63
CA ASN A 78 -1.91 5.48 -15.97
C ASN A 78 -3.26 5.87 -16.58
N ASN A 79 -4.39 5.49 -15.97
CA ASN A 79 -5.71 5.75 -16.55
C ASN A 79 -6.01 7.27 -16.71
N ASN A 80 -5.55 8.07 -15.74
CA ASN A 80 -5.79 9.52 -15.70
C ASN A 80 -4.53 10.34 -15.35
N HIS A 81 -3.34 9.78 -15.54
CA HIS A 81 -2.07 10.31 -15.06
C HIS A 81 -1.87 11.81 -15.34
N TRP A 82 -2.12 12.25 -16.57
CA TRP A 82 -1.92 13.65 -16.98
C TRP A 82 -3.10 14.59 -16.72
N ARG A 83 -4.23 14.04 -16.23
CA ARG A 83 -5.41 14.86 -15.84
C ARG A 83 -5.33 15.32 -14.38
N VAL A 84 -4.64 14.57 -13.53
CA VAL A 84 -4.56 14.89 -12.10
C VAL A 84 -3.49 15.93 -11.80
N PRO A 85 -3.62 16.71 -10.70
CA PRO A 85 -2.59 17.63 -10.23
C PRO A 85 -1.30 16.93 -9.80
N SER A 86 -0.23 17.71 -9.56
CA SER A 86 1.11 17.19 -9.24
C SER A 86 1.15 16.31 -8.00
N MET A 87 0.54 16.73 -6.88
CA MET A 87 0.64 15.94 -5.63
C MET A 87 -0.02 14.55 -5.75
N PRO A 88 -1.27 14.41 -6.26
CA PRO A 88 -1.82 13.10 -6.57
C PRO A 88 -0.95 12.25 -7.51
N ARG A 89 -0.30 12.87 -8.49
CA ARG A 89 0.57 12.18 -9.45
C ARG A 89 1.88 11.71 -8.79
N ILE A 90 2.47 12.53 -7.92
CA ILE A 90 3.66 12.16 -7.15
C ILE A 90 3.34 10.97 -6.22
N GLU A 91 2.22 11.02 -5.49
CA GLU A 91 1.80 9.89 -4.63
C GLU A 91 1.54 8.62 -5.44
N ALA A 92 0.88 8.73 -6.59
CA ALA A 92 0.69 7.59 -7.50
C ALA A 92 2.02 6.97 -7.92
N ASN A 93 3.02 7.81 -8.27
CA ASN A 93 4.36 7.35 -8.61
C ASN A 93 5.08 6.69 -7.41
N PHE A 94 4.88 7.19 -6.18
CA PHE A 94 5.43 6.53 -4.99
C PHE A 94 4.85 5.14 -4.78
N VAL A 95 3.55 4.96 -4.97
CA VAL A 95 2.94 3.63 -4.88
C VAL A 95 3.51 2.72 -5.97
N THR A 96 3.58 3.19 -7.22
CA THR A 96 4.12 2.41 -8.35
C THR A 96 5.56 1.96 -8.06
N LEU A 97 6.45 2.89 -7.70
CA LEU A 97 7.86 2.58 -7.44
C LEU A 97 8.06 1.77 -6.15
N GLY A 98 7.27 2.08 -5.12
CA GLY A 98 7.29 1.37 -3.85
C GLY A 98 6.86 -0.08 -3.99
N THR A 99 5.82 -0.37 -4.76
CA THR A 99 5.38 -1.75 -5.03
C THR A 99 6.39 -2.49 -5.89
N LEU A 100 6.86 -1.89 -6.98
CA LEU A 100 7.89 -2.50 -7.81
C LEU A 100 9.11 -2.87 -6.96
N SER A 101 9.64 -1.93 -6.19
CA SER A 101 10.80 -2.16 -5.32
C SER A 101 10.53 -3.24 -4.28
N SER A 102 9.37 -3.20 -3.62
CA SER A 102 9.08 -4.12 -2.51
C SER A 102 8.69 -5.52 -2.96
N HIS A 103 8.03 -5.65 -4.11
CA HIS A 103 7.55 -6.93 -4.62
C HIS A 103 8.54 -7.62 -5.55
N SER A 104 9.63 -6.93 -5.93
CA SER A 104 10.69 -7.52 -6.76
C SER A 104 11.83 -8.13 -5.96
N VAL A 105 11.80 -8.05 -4.62
CA VAL A 105 12.85 -8.61 -3.75
C VAL A 105 12.45 -9.99 -3.26
N PRO A 106 13.01 -11.08 -3.82
CA PRO A 106 12.63 -12.45 -3.47
C PRO A 106 13.35 -12.99 -2.22
N TRP A 107 14.19 -12.19 -1.56
CA TRP A 107 15.07 -12.62 -0.47
C TRP A 107 15.06 -11.65 0.71
N GLY A 108 15.63 -12.11 1.83
CA GLY A 108 15.79 -11.32 3.06
C GLY A 108 14.47 -11.09 3.79
N LEU A 109 14.48 -10.13 4.72
CA LEU A 109 13.31 -9.81 5.56
C LEU A 109 12.10 -9.39 4.74
N ARG A 110 12.31 -8.74 3.59
CA ARG A 110 11.22 -8.27 2.74
C ARG A 110 10.39 -9.42 2.17
N SER A 111 11.03 -10.54 1.82
CA SER A 111 10.32 -11.73 1.34
C SER A 111 9.43 -12.40 2.39
N LEU A 112 9.60 -12.04 3.67
CA LEU A 112 8.81 -12.57 4.79
C LEU A 112 7.69 -11.63 5.23
N THR A 113 7.70 -10.37 4.79
CA THR A 113 6.90 -9.30 5.38
C THR A 113 6.17 -8.46 4.33
N VAL A 114 5.39 -9.13 3.47
CA VAL A 114 4.52 -8.47 2.49
C VAL A 114 3.07 -8.85 2.79
N GLU A 115 2.21 -7.84 2.88
CA GLU A 115 0.76 -7.97 3.08
C GLU A 115 0.00 -7.83 1.77
N THR A 116 -1.24 -8.29 1.77
CA THR A 116 -2.20 -8.01 0.69
C THR A 116 -2.61 -6.54 0.71
N PHE A 117 -2.66 -5.94 -0.46
CA PHE A 117 -3.27 -4.62 -0.65
C PHE A 117 -3.74 -4.46 -2.11
N ALA A 118 -4.71 -3.61 -2.35
CA ALA A 118 -5.26 -3.31 -3.68
C ALA A 118 -5.60 -4.59 -4.48
N ALA A 119 -4.95 -4.82 -5.63
CA ALA A 119 -5.19 -5.99 -6.48
C ALA A 119 -4.43 -7.21 -5.94
N TYR A 120 -5.14 -8.21 -5.50
CA TYR A 120 -4.57 -9.51 -5.13
C TYR A 120 -5.54 -10.65 -5.42
N SER A 121 -4.99 -11.84 -5.50
CA SER A 121 -5.73 -13.08 -5.73
C SER A 121 -5.31 -14.14 -4.72
N CYS A 122 -6.19 -15.06 -4.41
CA CYS A 122 -5.88 -16.22 -3.57
C CYS A 122 -6.75 -17.42 -3.96
N SER A 123 -6.41 -18.60 -3.47
CA SER A 123 -7.28 -19.76 -3.55
C SER A 123 -8.63 -19.45 -2.91
N LEU A 124 -9.72 -19.84 -3.56
CA LEU A 124 -11.05 -19.70 -2.99
C LEU A 124 -11.19 -20.52 -1.68
N LYS A 125 -10.45 -21.64 -1.58
CA LYS A 125 -10.35 -22.40 -0.34
C LYS A 125 -9.77 -21.55 0.80
N THR A 126 -8.68 -20.82 0.55
CA THR A 126 -8.06 -19.95 1.56
C THR A 126 -9.03 -18.89 2.05
N LEU A 127 -9.78 -18.28 1.13
CA LEU A 127 -10.80 -17.30 1.47
C LEU A 127 -11.88 -17.88 2.40
N VAL A 128 -12.34 -19.10 2.13
CA VAL A 128 -13.31 -19.82 2.97
C VAL A 128 -12.72 -20.17 4.33
N ASP A 129 -11.48 -20.69 4.36
CA ASP A 129 -10.80 -21.07 5.61
C ASP A 129 -10.59 -19.86 6.55
N CYS A 130 -10.47 -18.65 5.97
CA CYS A 130 -10.33 -17.40 6.71
C CYS A 130 -11.68 -16.76 7.10
N ASP A 131 -12.80 -17.38 6.75
CA ASP A 131 -14.13 -16.80 6.93
C ASP A 131 -14.25 -15.41 6.28
N TYR A 132 -13.76 -15.31 5.04
CA TYR A 132 -13.80 -14.12 4.18
C TYR A 132 -13.13 -12.88 4.80
N TRP A 133 -13.66 -11.68 4.53
CA TRP A 133 -13.16 -10.40 5.07
C TRP A 133 -13.90 -10.01 6.34
N ASP A 134 -13.23 -9.24 7.18
CA ASP A 134 -13.89 -8.57 8.29
C ASP A 134 -14.66 -7.35 7.76
N VAL A 135 -15.98 -7.42 7.83
CA VAL A 135 -16.86 -6.35 7.32
C VAL A 135 -16.96 -5.13 8.24
N GLN A 136 -16.40 -5.21 9.46
CA GLN A 136 -16.44 -4.12 10.44
C GLN A 136 -15.24 -3.17 10.31
N ILE A 137 -14.22 -3.53 9.53
CA ILE A 137 -12.96 -2.81 9.43
C ILE A 137 -12.72 -2.34 8.00
N GLY A 138 -12.44 -1.04 7.84
CA GLY A 138 -12.28 -0.42 6.52
C GLY A 138 -10.93 -0.65 5.83
N VAL A 139 -10.00 -1.38 6.46
CA VAL A 139 -8.73 -1.85 5.89
C VAL A 139 -8.77 -3.35 5.70
N ASP A 140 -9.77 -3.79 5.00
CA ASP A 140 -10.14 -5.20 4.83
C ASP A 140 -9.04 -6.04 4.14
N ASP A 141 -8.24 -5.47 3.26
CA ASP A 141 -7.12 -6.15 2.60
C ASP A 141 -6.07 -6.60 3.63
N THR A 142 -5.57 -5.67 4.45
CA THR A 142 -4.63 -5.96 5.54
C THR A 142 -5.21 -6.97 6.53
N MET A 143 -6.50 -6.83 6.87
CA MET A 143 -7.17 -7.78 7.77
C MET A 143 -7.23 -9.19 7.20
N PHE A 144 -7.49 -9.33 5.90
CA PHE A 144 -7.49 -10.63 5.23
C PHE A 144 -6.13 -11.32 5.35
N PHE A 145 -5.03 -10.58 5.10
CA PHE A 145 -3.69 -11.14 5.25
C PHE A 145 -3.47 -11.72 6.65
N TRP A 146 -3.76 -10.96 7.71
CA TRP A 146 -3.53 -11.40 9.09
C TRP A 146 -4.45 -12.56 9.51
N ARG A 147 -5.65 -12.65 8.99
CA ARG A 147 -6.53 -13.82 9.17
C ARG A 147 -5.94 -15.06 8.50
N ALA A 148 -5.52 -14.95 7.25
CA ALA A 148 -4.88 -16.04 6.51
C ALA A 148 -3.56 -16.48 7.17
N PHE A 149 -2.74 -15.54 7.58
CA PHE A 149 -1.50 -15.80 8.30
C PHE A 149 -1.72 -16.53 9.63
N TYR A 150 -2.79 -16.17 10.37
CA TYR A 150 -3.18 -16.86 11.59
C TYR A 150 -3.64 -18.30 11.32
N VAL A 151 -4.56 -18.49 10.37
CA VAL A 151 -5.15 -19.78 10.03
C VAL A 151 -4.10 -20.76 9.48
N ARG A 152 -3.08 -20.24 8.80
CA ARG A 152 -1.97 -21.00 8.21
C ARG A 152 -0.75 -21.14 9.15
N ASP A 153 -0.88 -20.86 10.44
CA ASP A 153 0.22 -20.95 11.42
C ASP A 153 1.47 -20.15 10.99
N GLY A 154 1.28 -19.00 10.36
CA GLY A 154 2.36 -18.17 9.80
C GLY A 154 2.92 -18.66 8.45
N ASN A 155 2.35 -19.71 7.87
CA ASN A 155 2.74 -20.20 6.55
C ASN A 155 1.78 -19.62 5.46
N PHE A 156 1.67 -18.30 5.42
CA PHE A 156 0.97 -17.59 4.37
C PHE A 156 1.90 -16.51 3.81
N GLY A 157 2.18 -16.60 2.52
CA GLY A 157 3.14 -15.74 1.85
C GLY A 157 2.60 -15.18 0.53
N HIS A 158 3.48 -14.77 -0.34
CA HIS A 158 3.13 -14.14 -1.61
C HIS A 158 3.84 -14.79 -2.79
N LYS A 159 3.24 -14.62 -3.97
CA LYS A 159 3.85 -14.88 -5.28
C LYS A 159 3.53 -13.71 -6.20
N PHE A 160 4.56 -13.11 -6.76
CA PHE A 160 4.41 -11.96 -7.66
C PHE A 160 4.72 -12.30 -9.10
N HIS A 161 4.06 -11.58 -10.00
CA HIS A 161 4.39 -11.50 -11.41
C HIS A 161 4.61 -10.04 -11.82
N TYR A 162 4.95 -9.82 -13.09
CA TYR A 162 5.27 -8.47 -13.60
C TYR A 162 4.31 -7.99 -14.69
N ILE A 163 3.20 -8.71 -14.91
CA ILE A 163 2.15 -8.25 -15.80
C ILE A 163 1.37 -7.15 -15.09
N PRO A 164 1.28 -5.94 -15.66
CA PRO A 164 0.72 -4.78 -14.96
C PRO A 164 -0.80 -4.77 -14.88
N TYR A 165 -1.31 -3.91 -14.03
CA TYR A 165 -2.62 -3.29 -14.15
C TYR A 165 -2.49 -1.78 -14.01
N SER A 166 -3.45 -1.04 -14.53
CA SER A 166 -3.57 0.40 -14.39
C SER A 166 -4.78 0.76 -13.55
N ALA A 167 -4.61 1.76 -12.68
CA ALA A 167 -5.64 2.33 -11.82
C ALA A 167 -5.76 3.85 -12.05
N ASP A 168 -6.78 4.46 -11.45
CA ASP A 168 -6.91 5.90 -11.42
C ASP A 168 -6.08 6.50 -10.27
N ALA A 169 -5.26 7.49 -10.57
CA ALA A 169 -4.74 8.40 -9.55
C ALA A 169 -5.90 9.26 -8.99
N VAL A 170 -5.70 9.83 -7.79
CA VAL A 170 -6.75 10.62 -7.13
C VAL A 170 -7.10 11.85 -7.95
N GLU A 171 -8.32 11.90 -8.40
CA GLU A 171 -8.89 13.01 -9.16
C GLU A 171 -9.94 13.77 -8.34
N GLY A 172 -10.22 15.00 -8.68
CA GLY A 172 -11.23 15.82 -8.03
C GLY A 172 -11.91 16.75 -9.02
N LYS A 173 -13.08 17.29 -8.66
CA LYS A 173 -13.83 18.24 -9.47
C LYS A 173 -13.03 19.51 -9.83
N ASN A 174 -12.06 19.86 -9.01
CA ASN A 174 -11.11 20.95 -9.23
C ASN A 174 -9.80 20.67 -8.47
N TYR A 175 -8.81 21.55 -8.65
CA TYR A 175 -7.48 21.44 -8.05
C TYR A 175 -7.51 21.20 -6.54
N TRP A 176 -8.22 22.03 -5.78
CA TRP A 176 -8.31 21.94 -4.32
C TRP A 176 -9.07 20.69 -3.86
N HIS A 177 -10.10 20.31 -4.59
CA HIS A 177 -10.86 19.10 -4.28
C HIS A 177 -10.00 17.85 -4.48
N ALA A 178 -9.13 17.80 -5.50
CA ALA A 178 -8.21 16.69 -5.72
C ALA A 178 -7.23 16.53 -4.54
N HIS A 179 -6.64 17.64 -4.06
CA HIS A 179 -5.73 17.59 -2.89
C HIS A 179 -6.45 17.20 -1.61
N LYS A 180 -7.65 17.71 -1.36
CA LYS A 180 -8.47 17.31 -0.20
C LYS A 180 -8.86 15.83 -0.27
N SER A 181 -9.17 15.33 -1.46
CA SER A 181 -9.49 13.92 -1.69
C SER A 181 -8.27 13.04 -1.47
N LEU A 182 -7.10 13.48 -1.96
CA LEU A 182 -5.83 12.80 -1.70
C LEU A 182 -5.56 12.70 -0.20
N TYR A 183 -5.64 13.81 0.53
CA TYR A 183 -5.42 13.82 1.98
C TYR A 183 -6.32 12.82 2.71
N LYS A 184 -7.63 12.83 2.42
CA LYS A 184 -8.58 11.90 3.02
C LYS A 184 -8.30 10.44 2.66
N GLN A 185 -7.87 10.18 1.42
CA GLN A 185 -7.47 8.81 1.01
C GLN A 185 -6.24 8.36 1.80
N LEU A 186 -5.24 9.22 1.96
CA LEU A 186 -4.02 8.90 2.70
C LEU A 186 -4.29 8.73 4.20
N VAL A 187 -5.20 9.52 4.80
CA VAL A 187 -5.70 9.25 6.17
C VAL A 187 -6.31 7.84 6.23
N ARG A 188 -7.15 7.46 5.26
CA ARG A 188 -7.70 6.10 5.20
C ARG A 188 -6.60 5.04 5.10
N TRP A 189 -5.59 5.26 4.27
CA TRP A 189 -4.44 4.34 4.18
C TRP A 189 -3.63 4.27 5.47
N GLY A 190 -3.52 5.39 6.18
CA GLY A 190 -2.88 5.46 7.50
C GLY A 190 -3.51 4.53 8.54
N TRP A 191 -4.81 4.21 8.39
CA TRP A 191 -5.47 3.18 9.21
C TRP A 191 -4.91 1.77 8.99
N GLY A 192 -4.13 1.55 7.94
CA GLY A 192 -3.37 0.32 7.76
C GLY A 192 -2.44 0.01 8.94
N ALA A 193 -2.08 0.99 9.79
CA ALA A 193 -1.33 0.76 11.01
C ALA A 193 -2.05 -0.12 12.06
N LEU A 194 -3.31 -0.50 11.82
CA LEU A 194 -4.00 -1.59 12.52
C LEU A 194 -3.30 -2.94 12.36
N ASP A 195 -2.42 -3.11 11.36
CA ASP A 195 -1.56 -4.29 11.22
C ASP A 195 -0.72 -4.54 12.48
N VAL A 196 -0.29 -3.50 13.20
CA VAL A 196 0.50 -3.62 14.42
C VAL A 196 -0.27 -4.35 15.53
N PRO A 197 -1.41 -3.87 16.04
CA PRO A 197 -2.15 -4.59 17.08
C PRO A 197 -2.69 -5.95 16.61
N LEU A 198 -2.99 -6.09 15.32
CA LEU A 198 -3.45 -7.36 14.75
C LEU A 198 -2.33 -8.41 14.76
N SER A 199 -1.14 -8.06 14.31
CA SER A 199 0.01 -8.96 14.34
C SER A 199 0.35 -9.38 15.77
N ILE A 200 0.35 -8.45 16.71
CA ILE A 200 0.56 -8.77 18.14
C ILE A 200 -0.50 -9.77 18.63
N LYS A 201 -1.78 -9.54 18.32
CA LYS A 201 -2.85 -10.47 18.69
C LYS A 201 -2.64 -11.86 18.08
N VAL A 202 -2.25 -11.91 16.79
CA VAL A 202 -1.94 -13.17 16.09
C VAL A 202 -0.75 -13.89 16.76
N PHE A 203 0.32 -13.17 17.08
CA PHE A 203 1.52 -13.75 17.69
C PHE A 203 1.32 -14.25 19.13
N LEU A 204 0.46 -13.58 19.88
CA LEU A 204 0.10 -14.00 21.22
C LEU A 204 -0.80 -15.25 21.22
N LYS A 205 -1.75 -15.31 20.30
CA LYS A 205 -2.73 -16.41 20.21
C LYS A 205 -2.17 -17.66 19.54
N ASN A 206 -1.34 -17.50 18.49
CA ASN A 206 -0.80 -18.61 17.74
C ASN A 206 0.68 -18.85 18.08
N LYS A 207 0.94 -19.88 18.92
CA LYS A 207 2.29 -20.25 19.36
C LYS A 207 3.08 -21.03 18.30
N LYS A 208 2.43 -21.56 17.27
CA LYS A 208 3.10 -22.32 16.21
C LYS A 208 3.87 -21.42 15.24
N ILE A 209 3.54 -20.12 15.19
CA ILE A 209 4.25 -19.17 14.32
C ILE A 209 5.70 -19.02 14.76
N PRO A 210 6.70 -19.29 13.88
CA PRO A 210 8.11 -19.23 14.21
C PRO A 210 8.57 -17.85 14.69
N VAL A 211 9.47 -17.82 15.67
CA VAL A 211 9.98 -16.58 16.29
C VAL A 211 10.62 -15.65 15.26
N HIS A 212 11.40 -16.18 14.31
CA HIS A 212 12.03 -15.35 13.29
C HIS A 212 11.02 -14.57 12.44
N LYS A 213 9.85 -15.15 12.14
CA LYS A 213 8.76 -14.45 11.45
C LYS A 213 8.16 -13.35 12.31
N LYS A 214 7.99 -13.61 13.62
CA LYS A 214 7.49 -12.59 14.57
C LYS A 214 8.45 -11.40 14.65
N LEU A 215 9.76 -11.65 14.73
CA LEU A 215 10.78 -10.61 14.76
C LEU A 215 10.87 -9.86 13.43
N ALA A 216 10.78 -10.55 12.29
CA ALA A 216 10.74 -9.92 10.98
C ALA A 216 9.58 -8.92 10.84
N TRP A 217 8.40 -9.33 11.29
CA TRP A 217 7.23 -8.46 11.28
C TRP A 217 7.33 -7.30 12.29
N ALA A 218 7.83 -7.54 13.49
CA ALA A 218 8.06 -6.48 14.48
C ALA A 218 9.01 -5.40 13.93
N TYR A 219 10.12 -5.81 13.30
CA TYR A 219 11.02 -4.89 12.62
C TYR A 219 10.34 -4.15 11.47
N GLN A 220 9.55 -4.84 10.65
CA GLN A 220 8.85 -4.23 9.52
C GLN A 220 7.85 -3.16 10.00
N HIS A 221 7.11 -3.43 11.06
CA HIS A 221 6.19 -2.44 11.65
C HIS A 221 6.94 -1.22 12.18
N LEU A 222 8.01 -1.43 12.95
CA LEU A 222 8.86 -0.33 13.43
C LEU A 222 9.39 0.50 12.24
N LYS A 223 9.91 -0.16 11.22
CA LYS A 223 10.43 0.49 10.01
C LYS A 223 9.36 1.31 9.30
N LEU A 224 8.21 0.73 8.98
CA LEU A 224 7.19 1.39 8.16
C LEU A 224 6.39 2.43 8.95
N ARG A 225 5.94 2.09 10.18
CA ARG A 225 5.00 2.91 10.93
C ARG A 225 5.69 4.01 11.76
N VAL A 226 6.94 3.81 12.13
CA VAL A 226 7.69 4.78 12.94
C VAL A 226 8.82 5.41 12.14
N ILE A 227 9.80 4.62 11.68
CA ILE A 227 11.02 5.18 11.08
C ILE A 227 10.69 5.92 9.78
N LEU A 228 10.17 5.24 8.76
CA LEU A 228 9.96 5.83 7.44
C LEU A 228 8.92 6.96 7.47
N THR A 229 7.88 6.84 8.27
CA THR A 229 6.85 7.90 8.40
C THR A 229 7.44 9.19 8.95
N ASN A 230 8.37 9.11 9.90
CA ASN A 230 8.91 10.30 10.57
C ASN A 230 10.26 10.78 10.03
N THR A 231 10.96 9.96 9.21
CA THR A 231 12.34 10.24 8.81
C THR A 231 12.50 11.59 8.14
N VAL A 232 11.66 11.92 7.15
CA VAL A 232 11.79 13.18 6.39
C VAL A 232 11.53 14.38 7.29
N PHE A 233 10.54 14.30 8.17
CA PHE A 233 10.26 15.35 9.15
C PHE A 233 11.42 15.56 10.13
N LEU A 234 11.97 14.46 10.65
CA LEU A 234 13.09 14.51 11.60
C LEU A 234 14.37 15.03 10.95
N ILE A 235 14.67 14.64 9.71
CA ILE A 235 15.84 15.16 8.99
C ILE A 235 15.69 16.66 8.74
N THR A 236 14.48 17.11 8.40
CA THR A 236 14.24 18.53 8.05
C THR A 236 14.19 19.42 9.28
N PHE A 237 13.50 19.00 10.32
CA PHE A 237 13.20 19.88 11.48
C PHE A 237 13.80 19.38 12.79
N GLY A 238 14.25 18.12 12.88
CA GLY A 238 14.65 17.51 14.14
C GLY A 238 15.82 18.23 14.83
N PHE A 239 16.81 18.65 14.06
CA PHE A 239 17.94 19.43 14.62
C PHE A 239 17.48 20.79 15.17
N THR A 240 16.66 21.52 14.43
CA THR A 240 16.11 22.80 14.86
C THR A 240 15.29 22.65 16.15
N ILE A 241 14.41 21.63 16.19
CA ILE A 241 13.60 21.35 17.39
C ILE A 241 14.50 20.99 18.58
N LEU A 242 15.49 20.12 18.36
CA LEU A 242 16.40 19.69 19.41
C LEU A 242 17.19 20.85 20.03
N THR A 243 17.70 21.76 19.20
CA THR A 243 18.46 22.93 19.67
C THR A 243 17.59 24.02 20.32
N LEU A 244 16.31 24.09 19.95
CA LEU A 244 15.34 24.98 20.61
C LEU A 244 14.93 24.47 21.99
N VAL A 245 14.76 23.16 22.13
CA VAL A 245 14.31 22.53 23.39
C VAL A 245 15.47 22.35 24.35
N ASN A 246 16.69 22.14 23.88
CA ASN A 246 17.86 21.89 24.70
C ASN A 246 19.05 22.84 24.35
N PRO A 247 19.21 23.94 25.06
CA PRO A 247 20.29 24.88 24.80
C PRO A 247 21.71 24.31 24.95
N VAL A 248 21.89 23.29 25.79
CA VAL A 248 23.20 22.62 25.97
C VAL A 248 23.62 21.90 24.69
N VAL A 249 22.66 21.26 23.99
CA VAL A 249 22.96 20.63 22.71
C VAL A 249 23.42 21.65 21.69
N LYS A 250 22.87 22.85 21.66
CA LYS A 250 23.25 23.92 20.73
C LYS A 250 24.74 24.28 20.85
N GLN A 251 25.33 24.13 22.03
CA GLN A 251 26.75 24.47 22.30
C GLN A 251 27.69 23.27 22.12
N SER A 252 27.15 22.10 21.78
CA SER A 252 27.97 20.89 21.60
C SER A 252 28.67 20.84 20.23
N SER A 253 29.82 20.17 20.15
CA SER A 253 30.52 19.88 18.90
C SER A 253 29.65 19.05 17.94
N PHE A 254 28.76 18.21 18.47
CA PHE A 254 27.77 17.47 17.71
C PHE A 254 26.82 18.41 16.96
N ALA A 255 26.29 19.43 17.64
CA ALA A 255 25.40 20.43 17.01
C ALA A 255 26.11 21.20 15.90
N TYR A 256 27.40 21.47 16.04
CA TYR A 256 28.19 22.13 15.01
C TYR A 256 28.43 21.24 13.79
N SER A 257 28.73 19.96 13.98
CA SER A 257 29.08 19.04 12.88
C SER A 257 27.88 18.42 12.18
N LEU A 258 26.75 18.24 12.87
CA LEU A 258 25.58 17.51 12.37
C LEU A 258 25.00 18.07 11.06
N PRO A 259 24.81 19.41 10.87
CA PRO A 259 24.28 19.94 9.63
C PRO A 259 25.15 19.59 8.42
N ASN A 260 26.49 19.68 8.57
CA ASN A 260 27.42 19.33 7.51
C ASN A 260 27.40 17.83 7.19
N THR A 261 27.39 16.99 8.22
CA THR A 261 27.28 15.52 8.05
C THR A 261 25.96 15.14 7.35
N MET A 262 24.83 15.75 7.75
CA MET A 262 23.54 15.52 7.09
C MET A 262 23.55 15.98 5.64
N SER A 263 24.15 17.13 5.35
CA SER A 263 24.30 17.64 3.98
C SER A 263 25.05 16.65 3.08
N TRP A 264 26.16 16.10 3.56
CA TRP A 264 26.90 15.07 2.82
C TRP A 264 26.09 13.80 2.58
N ILE A 265 25.39 13.29 3.59
CA ILE A 265 24.52 12.11 3.47
C ILE A 265 23.42 12.37 2.44
N LEU A 266 22.75 13.53 2.52
CA LEU A 266 21.68 13.88 1.58
C LEU A 266 22.20 14.03 0.15
N THR A 267 23.36 14.67 -0.02
CA THR A 267 24.01 14.83 -1.35
C THR A 267 24.34 13.46 -1.95
N PHE A 268 24.94 12.57 -1.15
CA PHE A 268 25.22 11.21 -1.61
C PHE A 268 23.94 10.45 -1.96
N THR A 269 22.87 10.65 -1.19
CA THR A 269 21.56 10.02 -1.42
C THR A 269 20.95 10.43 -2.77
N LEU A 270 21.30 11.60 -3.32
CA LEU A 270 20.82 12.04 -4.65
C LEU A 270 21.20 11.06 -5.76
N LEU A 271 22.32 10.37 -5.64
CA LEU A 271 22.74 9.34 -6.61
C LEU A 271 21.72 8.21 -6.70
N PHE A 272 21.06 7.88 -5.59
CA PHE A 272 20.04 6.83 -5.53
C PHE A 272 18.68 7.26 -6.11
N LEU A 273 18.51 8.52 -6.52
CA LEU A 273 17.33 8.97 -7.25
C LEU A 273 17.37 8.61 -8.75
N ILE A 274 18.54 8.25 -9.27
CA ILE A 274 18.70 7.90 -10.69
C ILE A 274 17.83 6.71 -11.09
N PRO A 275 17.92 5.53 -10.43
CA PRO A 275 17.08 4.38 -10.78
C PRO A 275 15.58 4.66 -10.66
N PRO A 276 15.05 5.23 -9.56
CA PRO A 276 13.62 5.56 -9.47
C PRO A 276 13.16 6.51 -10.58
N THR A 277 13.98 7.50 -10.93
CA THR A 277 13.66 8.45 -12.02
C THR A 277 13.57 7.74 -13.37
N TYR A 278 14.52 6.85 -13.65
CA TYR A 278 14.52 6.03 -14.86
C TYR A 278 13.27 5.14 -14.95
N TYR A 279 12.97 4.38 -13.89
CA TYR A 279 11.80 3.50 -13.86
C TYR A 279 10.50 4.30 -13.95
N ARG A 280 10.41 5.43 -13.25
CA ARG A 280 9.26 6.35 -13.38
C ARG A 280 9.05 6.76 -14.83
N ALA A 281 10.09 7.19 -15.52
CA ALA A 281 9.99 7.62 -16.92
C ALA A 281 9.52 6.48 -17.85
N LYS A 282 9.91 5.24 -17.55
CA LYS A 282 9.48 4.05 -18.32
C LYS A 282 8.05 3.61 -18.06
N MET A 283 7.56 3.82 -16.84
CA MET A 283 6.23 3.37 -16.42
C MET A 283 5.15 4.45 -16.53
N THR A 284 5.55 5.70 -16.71
CA THR A 284 4.63 6.82 -16.92
C THR A 284 4.19 6.88 -18.39
N PRO A 285 2.90 7.13 -18.68
CA PRO A 285 2.45 7.27 -20.05
C PRO A 285 3.10 8.49 -20.74
N PRO A 286 3.25 8.47 -22.07
CA PRO A 286 3.84 9.60 -22.78
C PRO A 286 3.04 10.87 -22.55
N MET A 287 3.73 12.00 -22.49
CA MET A 287 3.07 13.31 -22.35
C MET A 287 2.22 13.62 -23.59
N PRO A 288 1.05 14.25 -23.42
CA PRO A 288 0.20 14.65 -24.52
C PRO A 288 0.98 15.47 -25.58
N LYS A 289 0.77 15.12 -26.85
CA LYS A 289 1.50 15.75 -27.98
C LYS A 289 1.21 17.24 -28.11
N GLU A 290 -0.03 17.62 -27.81
CA GLU A 290 -0.57 18.98 -27.88
C GLU A 290 -0.02 19.94 -26.81
N TRP A 291 0.70 19.44 -25.82
CA TRP A 291 1.27 20.28 -24.78
C TRP A 291 2.47 21.09 -25.31
N SER A 292 2.51 22.38 -24.94
CA SER A 292 3.64 23.25 -25.25
C SER A 292 4.94 22.70 -24.62
N VAL A 293 6.07 23.07 -25.21
CA VAL A 293 7.40 22.69 -24.72
C VAL A 293 7.60 23.15 -23.27
N PHE A 294 7.12 24.38 -22.96
CA PHE A 294 7.21 24.93 -21.61
C PHE A 294 6.41 24.07 -20.59
N LYS A 295 5.20 23.64 -20.95
CA LYS A 295 4.41 22.76 -20.08
C LYS A 295 5.09 21.40 -19.85
N LYS A 296 5.67 20.82 -20.90
CA LYS A 296 6.42 19.56 -20.78
C LYS A 296 7.66 19.71 -19.89
N LEU A 297 8.38 20.84 -20.01
CA LEU A 297 9.51 21.14 -19.13
C LEU A 297 9.07 21.27 -17.68
N LEU A 298 8.00 22.01 -17.40
CA LEU A 298 7.44 22.18 -16.06
C LEU A 298 7.07 20.83 -15.44
N MET A 299 6.46 19.93 -16.22
CA MET A 299 6.11 18.58 -15.74
C MET A 299 7.33 17.72 -15.45
N ASN A 300 8.41 17.87 -16.19
CA ASN A 300 9.68 17.20 -15.87
C ASN A 300 10.31 17.70 -14.57
N LEU A 301 10.14 19.01 -14.27
CA LEU A 301 10.60 19.61 -13.01
C LEU A 301 9.72 19.27 -11.80
N GLU A 302 8.57 18.65 -12.01
CA GLU A 302 7.65 18.23 -10.94
C GLU A 302 8.33 17.37 -9.86
N GLY A 303 9.39 16.66 -10.24
CA GLY A 303 10.21 15.90 -9.29
C GLY A 303 10.76 16.73 -8.14
N ALA A 304 10.96 18.04 -8.29
CA ALA A 304 11.38 18.93 -7.21
C ALA A 304 10.30 19.08 -6.11
N ALA A 305 9.02 18.91 -6.44
CA ALA A 305 7.92 18.96 -5.49
C ALA A 305 7.80 17.72 -4.59
N VAL A 306 8.61 16.68 -4.84
CA VAL A 306 8.65 15.46 -4.01
C VAL A 306 8.93 15.78 -2.54
N ILE A 307 9.83 16.73 -2.25
CA ILE A 307 10.14 17.12 -0.86
C ILE A 307 8.90 17.70 -0.18
N ILE A 308 8.14 18.56 -0.87
CA ILE A 308 6.90 19.14 -0.35
C ILE A 308 5.89 18.02 -0.08
N ASN A 309 5.76 17.07 -1.01
CA ASN A 309 4.86 15.94 -0.85
C ASN A 309 5.24 15.09 0.37
N LEU A 310 6.52 14.76 0.55
CA LEU A 310 7.02 13.97 1.69
C LEU A 310 6.76 14.65 3.03
N LEU A 311 6.91 15.98 3.10
CA LEU A 311 6.67 16.76 4.33
C LEU A 311 5.18 17.01 4.61
N THR A 312 4.30 16.83 3.64
CA THR A 312 2.87 17.12 3.77
C THR A 312 2.02 15.85 3.66
N PHE A 313 1.83 15.34 2.46
CA PHE A 313 0.94 14.21 2.18
C PHE A 313 1.48 12.86 2.67
N SER A 314 2.78 12.66 2.66
CA SER A 314 3.37 11.41 3.17
C SER A 314 3.59 11.41 4.69
N PHE A 315 3.32 12.52 5.39
CA PHE A 315 3.50 12.63 6.85
C PHE A 315 2.18 12.89 7.60
N PHE A 316 1.53 14.04 7.39
CA PHE A 316 0.38 14.46 8.20
C PHE A 316 -0.82 13.52 8.16
N PRO A 317 -1.24 12.94 7.02
CA PRO A 317 -2.37 12.02 7.00
C PRO A 317 -2.12 10.75 7.84
N TYR A 318 -0.90 10.24 7.81
CA TYR A 318 -0.52 9.06 8.58
C TYR A 318 -0.43 9.36 10.07
N LEU A 319 0.15 10.51 10.44
CA LEU A 319 0.18 10.98 11.82
C LEU A 319 -1.25 11.17 12.36
N GLU A 320 -2.14 11.81 11.59
CA GLU A 320 -3.55 11.97 11.96
C GLU A 320 -4.25 10.61 12.19
N ALA A 321 -4.09 9.66 11.27
CA ALA A 321 -4.70 8.34 11.39
C ALA A 321 -4.19 7.58 12.63
N GLN A 322 -2.88 7.57 12.85
CA GLN A 322 -2.26 6.90 14.00
C GLN A 322 -2.67 7.56 15.32
N THR A 323 -2.69 8.90 15.39
CA THR A 323 -3.15 9.64 16.57
C THR A 323 -4.61 9.34 16.89
N ARG A 324 -5.49 9.30 15.88
CA ARG A 324 -6.89 8.90 16.05
C ARG A 324 -7.03 7.49 16.62
N MET A 325 -6.23 6.54 16.15
CA MET A 325 -6.21 5.16 16.67
C MET A 325 -5.73 5.11 18.12
N MET A 326 -4.67 5.84 18.46
CA MET A 326 -4.16 5.93 19.85
C MET A 326 -5.21 6.51 20.81
N LEU A 327 -6.04 7.43 20.34
CA LEU A 327 -7.16 7.99 21.08
C LEU A 327 -8.41 7.10 21.12
N GLY A 328 -8.31 5.85 20.67
CA GLY A 328 -9.42 4.88 20.66
C GLY A 328 -10.53 5.19 19.65
N LYS A 329 -10.33 6.13 18.74
CA LYS A 329 -11.32 6.41 17.69
C LYS A 329 -11.33 5.27 16.68
N ARG A 330 -12.53 4.94 16.19
CA ARG A 330 -12.70 3.94 15.12
C ARG A 330 -13.01 4.64 13.80
N MET A 331 -12.61 4.04 12.68
CA MET A 331 -13.06 4.47 11.37
C MET A 331 -14.54 4.11 11.25
N LYS A 332 -15.41 5.11 11.34
CA LYS A 332 -16.87 4.91 11.26
C LYS A 332 -17.35 4.80 9.81
N ASP A 333 -16.74 5.58 8.92
CA ASP A 333 -17.11 5.69 7.52
C ASP A 333 -15.91 5.46 6.62
N LEU A 334 -16.10 4.66 5.58
CA LEU A 334 -15.12 4.47 4.54
C LEU A 334 -15.16 5.68 3.59
N TYR A 335 -14.07 6.44 3.53
CA TYR A 335 -13.94 7.47 2.50
C TYR A 335 -13.77 6.82 1.14
N HIS A 336 -14.78 6.97 0.30
CA HIS A 336 -14.71 6.57 -1.11
C HIS A 336 -14.07 7.70 -1.90
N THR A 337 -12.90 7.42 -2.49
CA THR A 337 -12.23 8.39 -3.38
C THR A 337 -13.09 8.61 -4.61
N PRO A 338 -13.45 9.87 -4.94
CA PRO A 338 -14.23 10.15 -6.12
C PRO A 338 -13.51 9.67 -7.39
N LYS A 339 -14.26 9.05 -8.29
CA LYS A 339 -13.81 8.70 -9.64
C LYS A 339 -14.54 9.61 -10.61
N VAL A 340 -13.82 10.49 -11.28
CA VAL A 340 -14.37 11.40 -12.28
C VAL A 340 -14.20 10.72 -13.64
N ARG A 341 -15.31 10.23 -14.19
CA ARG A 341 -15.37 9.61 -15.50
C ARG A 341 -16.13 10.48 -16.48
#